data_ea0962ed7f0d080af684bdeb34ef402e
#
_entry.id   ea0962ed7f0d080af684bdeb34ef402e
#
_cell.length_a   1.000
_cell.length_b   1.000
_cell.length_c   1.000
_cell.angle_alpha   90.00
_cell.angle_beta   90.00
_cell.angle_gamma   90.00
#
_symmetry.space_group_name_H-M   'P 1'
#
loop_
_entity.id
_entity.type
_entity.pdbx_description
1 polymer ?
#
loop_
_entity_poly.entity_id
_entity_poly.type
_entity_poly.pdbx_seq_one_letter_code
_entity_poly.pdbx_strand_id
1 'polypeptide(L)'
;MTTQVLDANQVLNQSAAKTKVRAQVKATKSEVASKKASADRRSLLALAKHLFLATCGTIMVFPFLWMLSGSLKSNDEIFANPLDLIPEQFRWETFVETFHSAPFGLYIFNSFSVALFTTLLVIVNSAMFAYALTQLKFRSKTVLYFIVMGCYMLPGAVTYIPSYITLAKLGLLDSHMGLVASNAASVFGVFYLRQVFIKVHPSLIEAARIDGAGELKILWAIILPQCRAAVATLFLITFITNYNSYMWPSLVITTQDLNLIATGIRHYFIAEGNYGLNWSQIMAASTIAVLPLLILFVICQKTILSGIADNGVKE
;
A
#
# COMPACT_ATOMS: atom_id res chain seq x y z
N MET A 1 83.54 -39.16 6.05
CA MET A 1 82.18 -39.47 6.53
C MET A 1 81.32 -38.26 6.73
N THR A 2 81.86 -37.07 6.88
CA THR A 2 81.11 -35.80 7.19
C THR A 2 80.43 -35.18 5.94
N THR A 3 80.88 -35.37 4.74
CA THR A 3 80.38 -34.73 3.51
C THR A 3 79.10 -35.40 2.98
N GLN A 4 78.91 -36.71 3.15
CA GLN A 4 77.71 -37.45 2.70
C GLN A 4 76.47 -37.19 3.57
N VAL A 5 76.64 -36.82 4.85
CA VAL A 5 75.53 -36.52 5.78
C VAL A 5 74.96 -35.13 5.52
N LEU A 6 75.80 -34.19 5.06
CA LEU A 6 75.34 -32.80 4.68
C LEU A 6 74.48 -32.80 3.41
N ASP A 7 74.80 -33.66 2.44
CA ASP A 7 74.07 -33.80 1.16
C ASP A 7 72.70 -34.45 1.38
N ALA A 8 72.59 -35.45 2.26
CA ALA A 8 71.32 -36.11 2.58
C ALA A 8 70.34 -35.15 3.31
N ASN A 9 70.84 -34.30 4.20
CA ASN A 9 70.03 -33.31 4.90
C ASN A 9 69.52 -32.17 3.99
N GLN A 10 70.34 -31.80 2.96
CA GLN A 10 69.85 -30.80 1.97
C GLN A 10 68.74 -31.37 1.07
N VAL A 11 68.86 -32.63 0.66
CA VAL A 11 67.84 -33.33 -0.17
C VAL A 11 66.52 -33.50 0.64
N LEU A 12 66.61 -33.85 1.91
CA LEU A 12 65.44 -33.96 2.80
C LEU A 12 64.77 -32.61 3.00
N ASN A 13 65.56 -31.55 3.22
CA ASN A 13 64.96 -30.18 3.37
C ASN A 13 64.35 -29.67 2.08
N GLN A 14 64.91 -29.95 0.92
CA GLN A 14 64.29 -29.59 -0.38
C GLN A 14 63.02 -30.39 -0.64
N SER A 15 62.99 -31.68 -0.28
CA SER A 15 61.78 -32.51 -0.37
C SER A 15 60.65 -31.99 0.54
N ALA A 16 60.95 -31.65 1.80
CA ALA A 16 60.02 -31.09 2.75
C ALA A 16 59.47 -29.69 2.31
N ALA A 17 60.36 -28.86 1.74
CA ALA A 17 59.99 -27.57 1.17
C ALA A 17 59.03 -27.71 -0.04
N LYS A 18 59.35 -28.65 -0.97
CA LYS A 18 58.48 -28.96 -2.12
C LYS A 18 57.10 -29.49 -1.69
N THR A 19 57.05 -30.32 -0.63
CA THR A 19 55.79 -30.85 -0.08
C THR A 19 54.93 -29.73 0.57
N LYS A 20 55.56 -28.81 1.32
CA LYS A 20 54.87 -27.63 1.92
C LYS A 20 54.31 -26.70 0.83
N VAL A 21 55.08 -26.40 -0.21
CA VAL A 21 54.63 -25.57 -1.33
C VAL A 21 53.48 -26.23 -2.08
N ARG A 22 53.53 -27.54 -2.33
CA ARG A 22 52.41 -28.28 -2.97
C ARG A 22 51.12 -28.25 -2.09
N ALA A 23 51.27 -28.41 -0.79
CA ALA A 23 50.13 -28.33 0.14
C ALA A 23 49.50 -26.93 0.16
N GLN A 24 50.31 -25.85 0.19
CA GLN A 24 49.84 -24.48 0.11
C GLN A 24 49.10 -24.18 -1.23
N VAL A 25 49.66 -24.59 -2.37
CA VAL A 25 49.06 -24.43 -3.69
C VAL A 25 47.72 -25.18 -3.77
N LYS A 26 47.61 -26.37 -3.17
CA LYS A 26 46.37 -27.14 -3.13
C LYS A 26 45.31 -26.49 -2.25
N ALA A 27 45.72 -25.94 -1.10
CA ALA A 27 44.83 -25.18 -0.20
C ALA A 27 44.30 -23.90 -0.87
N THR A 28 45.18 -23.12 -1.51
CA THR A 28 44.78 -21.91 -2.25
C THR A 28 43.84 -22.21 -3.41
N LYS A 29 44.10 -23.27 -4.18
CA LYS A 29 43.17 -23.70 -5.26
C LYS A 29 41.81 -24.15 -4.72
N SER A 30 41.76 -24.85 -3.58
CA SER A 30 40.51 -25.24 -2.93
C SER A 30 39.74 -24.03 -2.45
N GLU A 31 40.41 -23.04 -1.88
CA GLU A 31 39.78 -21.79 -1.40
C GLU A 31 39.23 -20.94 -2.54
N VAL A 32 39.95 -20.83 -3.64
CA VAL A 32 39.49 -20.14 -4.85
C VAL A 32 38.28 -20.85 -5.46
N ALA A 33 38.30 -22.18 -5.53
CA ALA A 33 37.19 -22.98 -6.04
C ALA A 33 35.94 -22.84 -5.16
N SER A 34 36.12 -22.85 -3.82
CA SER A 34 35.02 -22.61 -2.85
C SER A 34 34.42 -21.20 -2.98
N LYS A 35 35.27 -20.17 -3.11
CA LYS A 35 34.80 -18.77 -3.32
C LYS A 35 34.05 -18.64 -4.65
N LYS A 36 34.52 -19.27 -5.72
CA LYS A 36 33.84 -19.27 -7.02
C LYS A 36 32.48 -19.98 -6.96
N ALA A 37 32.42 -21.16 -6.36
CA ALA A 37 31.16 -21.90 -6.18
C ALA A 37 30.14 -21.14 -5.31
N SER A 38 30.61 -20.43 -4.27
CA SER A 38 29.75 -19.59 -3.46
C SER A 38 29.25 -18.33 -4.19
N ALA A 39 30.07 -17.75 -5.08
CA ALA A 39 29.68 -16.63 -5.93
C ALA A 39 28.64 -17.07 -6.98
N ASP A 40 28.86 -18.21 -7.64
CA ASP A 40 27.92 -18.76 -8.62
C ASP A 40 26.58 -19.13 -7.97
N ARG A 41 26.57 -19.69 -6.76
CA ARG A 41 25.36 -19.97 -6.00
C ARG A 41 24.60 -18.68 -5.61
N ARG A 42 25.33 -17.63 -5.25
CA ARG A 42 24.71 -16.31 -4.93
C ARG A 42 24.08 -15.68 -6.18
N SER A 43 24.74 -15.77 -7.33
CA SER A 43 24.19 -15.25 -8.59
C SER A 43 22.97 -16.03 -9.06
N LEU A 44 22.93 -17.35 -8.92
CA LEU A 44 21.78 -18.20 -9.22
C LEU A 44 20.58 -17.88 -8.29
N LEU A 45 20.85 -17.70 -6.99
CA LEU A 45 19.81 -17.31 -6.02
C LEU A 45 19.28 -15.90 -6.31
N ALA A 46 20.14 -14.97 -6.72
CA ALA A 46 19.73 -13.64 -7.13
C ALA A 46 18.85 -13.69 -8.39
N LEU A 47 19.26 -14.46 -9.40
CA LEU A 47 18.47 -14.68 -10.62
C LEU A 47 17.09 -15.29 -10.30
N ALA A 48 17.07 -16.34 -9.48
CA ALA A 48 15.82 -16.98 -9.06
C ALA A 48 14.88 -16.00 -8.32
N LYS A 49 15.42 -15.14 -7.44
CA LYS A 49 14.64 -14.06 -6.78
C LYS A 49 14.07 -13.08 -7.80
N HIS A 50 14.87 -12.62 -8.76
CA HIS A 50 14.40 -11.68 -9.78
C HIS A 50 13.33 -12.30 -10.68
N LEU A 51 13.52 -13.55 -11.10
CA LEU A 51 12.51 -14.28 -11.87
C LEU A 51 11.20 -14.45 -11.09
N PHE A 52 11.29 -14.84 -9.82
CA PHE A 52 10.12 -14.95 -8.96
C PHE A 52 9.37 -13.61 -8.81
N LEU A 53 10.11 -12.53 -8.53
CA LEU A 53 9.53 -11.18 -8.41
C LEU A 53 8.92 -10.70 -9.73
N ALA A 54 9.59 -10.94 -10.85
CA ALA A 54 9.09 -10.60 -12.18
C ALA A 54 7.79 -11.37 -12.49
N THR A 55 7.75 -12.67 -12.21
CA THR A 55 6.55 -13.51 -12.41
C THR A 55 5.39 -13.01 -11.55
N CYS A 56 5.62 -12.78 -10.25
CA CYS A 56 4.59 -12.22 -9.37
C CYS A 56 4.11 -10.84 -9.84
N GLY A 57 5.03 -9.98 -10.26
CA GLY A 57 4.70 -8.66 -10.81
C GLY A 57 3.85 -8.74 -12.07
N THR A 58 4.21 -9.63 -13.01
CA THR A 58 3.45 -9.86 -14.25
C THR A 58 2.03 -10.35 -13.95
N ILE A 59 1.88 -11.32 -13.03
CA ILE A 59 0.56 -11.82 -12.63
C ILE A 59 -0.29 -10.70 -12.02
N MET A 60 0.29 -9.82 -11.19
CA MET A 60 -0.44 -8.70 -10.56
C MET A 60 -0.82 -7.61 -11.57
N VAL A 61 -0.01 -7.35 -12.58
CA VAL A 61 -0.27 -6.32 -13.59
C VAL A 61 -1.21 -6.82 -14.69
N PHE A 62 -1.24 -8.14 -14.95
CA PHE A 62 -2.02 -8.75 -16.02
C PHE A 62 -3.50 -8.32 -16.05
N PRO A 63 -4.28 -8.36 -14.94
CA PRO A 63 -5.70 -7.96 -14.97
C PRO A 63 -5.88 -6.49 -15.36
N PHE A 64 -4.95 -5.60 -15.02
CA PHE A 64 -5.01 -4.19 -15.43
C PHE A 64 -4.70 -4.02 -16.91
N LEU A 65 -3.73 -4.76 -17.44
CA LEU A 65 -3.45 -4.77 -18.88
C LEU A 65 -4.62 -5.36 -19.66
N TRP A 66 -5.23 -6.41 -19.14
CA TRP A 66 -6.41 -7.03 -19.75
C TRP A 66 -7.61 -6.06 -19.77
N MET A 67 -7.86 -5.36 -18.66
CA MET A 67 -8.90 -4.33 -18.57
C MET A 67 -8.64 -3.18 -19.56
N LEU A 68 -7.40 -2.69 -19.65
CA LEU A 68 -7.01 -1.65 -20.58
C LEU A 68 -7.14 -2.13 -22.04
N SER A 69 -6.72 -3.35 -22.35
CA SER A 69 -6.90 -3.96 -23.67
C SER A 69 -8.39 -4.08 -24.02
N GLY A 70 -9.19 -4.64 -23.10
CA GLY A 70 -10.63 -4.81 -23.31
C GLY A 70 -11.39 -3.50 -23.50
N SER A 71 -10.92 -2.40 -22.90
CA SER A 71 -11.50 -1.07 -23.13
C SER A 71 -11.31 -0.54 -24.55
N LEU A 72 -10.38 -1.12 -25.31
CA LEU A 72 -10.04 -0.75 -26.68
C LEU A 72 -10.59 -1.74 -27.73
N LYS A 73 -11.26 -2.82 -27.29
CA LYS A 73 -11.86 -3.86 -28.12
C LYS A 73 -13.34 -3.64 -28.35
N SER A 74 -13.89 -4.30 -29.38
CA SER A 74 -15.35 -4.49 -29.51
C SER A 74 -15.84 -5.52 -28.48
N ASN A 75 -17.14 -5.48 -28.15
CA ASN A 75 -17.73 -6.49 -27.27
C ASN A 75 -17.57 -7.91 -27.82
N ASP A 76 -17.77 -8.09 -29.12
CA ASP A 76 -17.65 -9.40 -29.78
C ASP A 76 -16.22 -9.95 -29.68
N GLU A 77 -15.20 -9.09 -29.85
CA GLU A 77 -13.80 -9.45 -29.74
C GLU A 77 -13.42 -9.83 -28.30
N ILE A 78 -13.97 -9.15 -27.27
CA ILE A 78 -13.72 -9.49 -25.87
C ILE A 78 -14.15 -10.92 -25.56
N PHE A 79 -15.29 -11.36 -26.12
CA PHE A 79 -15.83 -12.71 -25.86
C PHE A 79 -15.24 -13.77 -26.78
N ALA A 80 -14.92 -13.42 -28.04
CA ALA A 80 -14.32 -14.36 -29.00
C ALA A 80 -12.89 -14.74 -28.61
N ASN A 81 -12.08 -13.73 -28.22
CA ASN A 81 -10.66 -13.90 -27.91
C ASN A 81 -10.30 -13.21 -26.57
N PRO A 82 -10.74 -13.76 -25.42
CA PRO A 82 -10.61 -13.08 -24.13
C PRO A 82 -9.17 -12.97 -23.61
N LEU A 83 -8.24 -13.81 -24.08
CA LEU A 83 -6.83 -13.79 -23.63
C LEU A 83 -5.92 -12.95 -24.53
N ASP A 84 -6.37 -12.55 -25.71
CA ASP A 84 -5.59 -11.68 -26.58
C ASP A 84 -5.49 -10.30 -25.97
N LEU A 85 -4.26 -9.82 -25.72
CA LEU A 85 -4.03 -8.49 -25.13
C LEU A 85 -3.98 -7.39 -26.20
N ILE A 86 -3.81 -7.72 -27.46
CA ILE A 86 -3.68 -6.74 -28.54
C ILE A 86 -5.01 -6.69 -29.30
N PRO A 87 -5.71 -5.53 -29.30
CA PRO A 87 -6.93 -5.35 -30.06
C PRO A 87 -6.70 -5.51 -31.56
N GLU A 88 -7.63 -6.13 -32.29
CA GLU A 88 -7.60 -6.15 -33.75
C GLU A 88 -7.74 -4.74 -34.31
N GLN A 89 -8.59 -3.93 -33.70
CA GLN A 89 -8.75 -2.50 -33.99
C GLN A 89 -8.79 -1.70 -32.69
N PHE A 90 -7.95 -0.66 -32.58
CA PHE A 90 -7.93 0.22 -31.42
C PHE A 90 -9.11 1.19 -31.45
N ARG A 91 -10.11 0.94 -30.61
CA ARG A 91 -11.33 1.76 -30.50
C ARG A 91 -11.21 2.81 -29.40
N TRP A 92 -10.53 3.92 -29.69
CA TRP A 92 -10.40 5.04 -28.75
C TRP A 92 -11.72 5.76 -28.48
N GLU A 93 -12.66 5.65 -29.43
CA GLU A 93 -14.02 6.19 -29.32
C GLU A 93 -14.75 5.67 -28.09
N THR A 94 -14.49 4.42 -27.66
CA THR A 94 -15.09 3.82 -26.46
C THR A 94 -14.91 4.70 -25.22
N PHE A 95 -13.76 5.34 -25.05
CA PHE A 95 -13.53 6.25 -23.92
C PHE A 95 -14.39 7.50 -24.05
N VAL A 96 -14.50 8.08 -25.23
CA VAL A 96 -15.32 9.28 -25.48
C VAL A 96 -16.79 8.97 -25.27
N GLU A 97 -17.28 7.87 -25.83
CA GLU A 97 -18.65 7.38 -25.66
C GLU A 97 -18.96 7.16 -24.18
N THR A 98 -18.05 6.53 -23.43
CA THR A 98 -18.20 6.29 -21.99
C THR A 98 -18.35 7.59 -21.23
N PHE A 99 -17.55 8.62 -21.52
CA PHE A 99 -17.65 9.91 -20.86
C PHE A 99 -18.93 10.69 -21.18
N HIS A 100 -19.49 10.48 -22.39
CA HIS A 100 -20.75 11.12 -22.80
C HIS A 100 -22.00 10.38 -22.31
N SER A 101 -21.87 9.08 -22.00
CA SER A 101 -23.01 8.24 -21.62
C SER A 101 -23.47 8.47 -20.18
N ALA A 102 -22.55 8.86 -19.26
CA ALA A 102 -22.85 9.22 -17.88
C ALA A 102 -21.84 10.26 -17.35
N PRO A 103 -22.16 11.00 -16.29
CA PRO A 103 -21.29 12.03 -15.75
C PRO A 103 -20.11 11.43 -14.94
N PHE A 104 -19.32 10.53 -15.56
CA PHE A 104 -18.20 9.85 -14.90
C PHE A 104 -17.16 10.81 -14.34
N GLY A 105 -16.92 11.95 -14.99
CA GLY A 105 -16.05 13.00 -14.47
C GLY A 105 -16.53 13.54 -13.12
N LEU A 106 -17.83 13.74 -12.97
CA LEU A 106 -18.45 14.15 -11.70
C LEU A 106 -18.31 13.05 -10.64
N TYR A 107 -18.55 11.79 -10.99
CA TYR A 107 -18.43 10.66 -10.07
C TYR A 107 -16.99 10.46 -9.57
N ILE A 108 -15.99 10.66 -10.44
CA ILE A 108 -14.57 10.64 -10.05
C ILE A 108 -14.28 11.79 -9.09
N PHE A 109 -14.74 13.00 -9.39
CA PHE A 109 -14.56 14.16 -8.53
C PHE A 109 -15.24 13.97 -7.17
N ASN A 110 -16.47 13.43 -7.14
CA ASN A 110 -17.19 13.11 -5.91
C ASN A 110 -16.41 12.10 -5.07
N SER A 111 -15.97 10.98 -5.69
CA SER A 111 -15.17 9.96 -5.00
C SER A 111 -13.88 10.52 -4.44
N PHE A 112 -13.15 11.31 -5.25
CA PHE A 112 -11.90 11.93 -4.82
C PHE A 112 -12.13 12.87 -3.63
N SER A 113 -13.14 13.74 -3.73
CA SER A 113 -13.46 14.72 -2.68
C SER A 113 -13.90 14.04 -1.38
N VAL A 114 -14.84 13.09 -1.45
CA VAL A 114 -15.31 12.33 -0.28
C VAL A 114 -14.17 11.54 0.35
N ALA A 115 -13.36 10.84 -0.45
CA ALA A 115 -12.20 10.08 0.04
C ALA A 115 -11.16 11.01 0.69
N LEU A 116 -10.87 12.16 0.09
CA LEU A 116 -9.91 13.12 0.62
C LEU A 116 -10.35 13.70 1.97
N PHE A 117 -11.57 14.24 2.04
CA PHE A 117 -12.08 14.84 3.28
C PHE A 117 -12.21 13.81 4.39
N THR A 118 -12.73 12.62 4.09
CA THR A 118 -12.80 11.51 5.06
C THR A 118 -11.41 11.13 5.56
N THR A 119 -10.44 10.97 4.66
CA THR A 119 -9.07 10.60 5.02
C THR A 119 -8.40 11.65 5.91
N LEU A 120 -8.56 12.93 5.59
CA LEU A 120 -8.02 14.01 6.42
C LEU A 120 -8.63 13.99 7.82
N LEU A 121 -9.95 13.83 7.95
CA LEU A 121 -10.61 13.73 9.25
C LEU A 121 -10.16 12.47 10.02
N VAL A 122 -10.04 11.33 9.34
CA VAL A 122 -9.53 10.09 9.96
C VAL A 122 -8.12 10.29 10.51
N ILE A 123 -7.22 10.96 9.75
CA ILE A 123 -5.85 11.21 10.21
C ILE A 123 -5.86 12.12 11.43
N VAL A 124 -6.60 13.24 11.38
CA VAL A 124 -6.69 14.19 12.49
C VAL A 124 -7.21 13.48 13.74
N ASN A 125 -8.36 12.82 13.65
CA ASN A 125 -8.98 12.13 14.77
C ASN A 125 -8.09 11.00 15.31
N SER A 126 -7.51 10.19 14.43
CA SER A 126 -6.61 9.09 14.81
C SER A 126 -5.34 9.60 15.47
N ALA A 127 -4.75 10.70 14.97
CA ALA A 127 -3.55 11.29 15.54
C ALA A 127 -3.82 11.85 16.96
N MET A 128 -4.91 12.60 17.11
CA MET A 128 -5.29 13.14 18.44
C MET A 128 -5.57 12.02 19.44
N PHE A 129 -6.29 10.99 19.02
CA PHE A 129 -6.62 9.87 19.89
C PHE A 129 -5.39 9.02 20.24
N ALA A 130 -4.56 8.69 19.24
CA ALA A 130 -3.29 7.96 19.43
C ALA A 130 -2.33 8.73 20.34
N TYR A 131 -2.26 10.06 20.18
CA TYR A 131 -1.48 10.94 21.03
C TYR A 131 -1.97 10.90 22.48
N ALA A 132 -3.25 11.06 22.71
CA ALA A 132 -3.83 10.97 24.04
C ALA A 132 -3.54 9.61 24.70
N LEU A 133 -3.68 8.52 23.96
CA LEU A 133 -3.39 7.17 24.42
C LEU A 133 -1.90 6.87 24.64
N THR A 134 -0.97 7.66 24.10
CA THR A 134 0.48 7.42 24.26
C THR A 134 1.13 8.39 25.19
N GLN A 135 0.86 9.69 25.05
CA GLN A 135 1.64 10.76 25.69
C GLN A 135 0.95 11.41 26.89
N LEU A 136 -0.40 11.39 26.94
CA LEU A 136 -1.12 11.96 28.07
C LEU A 136 -1.22 10.98 29.25
N LYS A 137 -1.24 11.50 30.46
CA LYS A 137 -1.39 10.71 31.70
C LYS A 137 -2.82 10.86 32.23
N PHE A 138 -3.65 9.82 32.10
CA PHE A 138 -4.99 9.79 32.70
C PHE A 138 -5.39 8.35 33.09
N ARG A 139 -6.26 8.23 34.10
CA ARG A 139 -6.59 6.95 34.74
C ARG A 139 -7.24 5.93 33.82
N SER A 140 -8.13 6.40 32.92
CA SER A 140 -8.95 5.52 32.06
C SER A 140 -8.27 5.11 30.74
N LYS A 141 -6.99 5.46 30.54
CA LYS A 141 -6.24 5.23 29.31
C LYS A 141 -6.31 3.79 28.80
N THR A 142 -6.05 2.84 29.66
CA THR A 142 -6.04 1.41 29.33
C THR A 142 -7.42 0.90 29.00
N VAL A 143 -8.43 1.29 29.79
CA VAL A 143 -9.83 0.89 29.55
C VAL A 143 -10.31 1.44 28.21
N LEU A 144 -10.06 2.72 27.94
CA LEU A 144 -10.44 3.34 26.69
C LEU A 144 -9.78 2.67 25.47
N TYR A 145 -8.50 2.29 25.60
CA TYR A 145 -7.81 1.53 24.55
C TYR A 145 -8.48 0.18 24.27
N PHE A 146 -8.82 -0.59 25.31
CA PHE A 146 -9.49 -1.88 25.14
C PHE A 146 -10.91 -1.72 24.57
N ILE A 147 -11.66 -0.69 24.94
CA ILE A 147 -12.97 -0.40 24.32
C ILE A 147 -12.81 -0.15 22.83
N VAL A 148 -11.87 0.70 22.44
CA VAL A 148 -11.61 1.01 21.02
C VAL A 148 -11.19 -0.25 20.27
N MET A 149 -10.32 -1.09 20.85
CA MET A 149 -9.92 -2.37 20.23
C MET A 149 -11.07 -3.35 20.14
N GLY A 150 -11.96 -3.39 21.14
CA GLY A 150 -13.19 -4.18 21.10
C GLY A 150 -14.12 -3.78 19.96
N CYS A 151 -14.26 -2.49 19.69
CA CYS A 151 -15.03 -1.99 18.54
C CYS A 151 -14.44 -2.45 17.19
N TYR A 152 -13.13 -2.66 17.10
CA TYR A 152 -12.49 -3.17 15.88
C TYR A 152 -12.89 -4.61 15.54
N MET A 153 -13.28 -5.39 16.53
CA MET A 153 -13.71 -6.78 16.32
C MET A 153 -15.14 -6.90 15.77
N LEU A 154 -15.91 -5.80 15.76
CA LEU A 154 -17.25 -5.80 15.18
C LEU A 154 -17.19 -5.81 13.66
N PRO A 155 -17.91 -6.72 12.98
CA PRO A 155 -18.01 -6.70 11.53
C PRO A 155 -18.63 -5.37 11.06
N GLY A 156 -18.01 -4.70 10.07
CA GLY A 156 -18.49 -3.41 9.57
C GLY A 156 -19.95 -3.42 9.13
N ALA A 157 -20.43 -4.52 8.57
CA ALA A 157 -21.82 -4.66 8.14
C ALA A 157 -22.85 -4.50 9.29
N VAL A 158 -22.49 -4.86 10.52
CA VAL A 158 -23.37 -4.71 11.69
C VAL A 158 -23.63 -3.23 12.02
N THR A 159 -22.69 -2.37 11.71
CA THR A 159 -22.78 -0.93 11.99
C THR A 159 -23.61 -0.15 10.95
N TYR A 160 -23.92 -0.74 9.78
CA TYR A 160 -24.64 -0.05 8.71
C TYR A 160 -26.04 0.40 9.12
N ILE A 161 -26.83 -0.47 9.74
CA ILE A 161 -28.20 -0.12 10.15
C ILE A 161 -28.24 0.99 11.21
N PRO A 162 -27.49 0.91 12.32
CA PRO A 162 -27.43 1.99 13.30
C PRO A 162 -26.89 3.30 12.71
N SER A 163 -25.90 3.25 11.83
CA SER A 163 -25.33 4.43 11.17
C SER A 163 -26.35 5.07 10.22
N TYR A 164 -27.08 4.28 9.45
CA TYR A 164 -28.13 4.75 8.56
C TYR A 164 -29.24 5.49 9.34
N ILE A 165 -29.74 4.87 10.43
CA ILE A 165 -30.74 5.48 11.29
C ILE A 165 -30.23 6.79 11.89
N THR A 166 -28.96 6.84 12.28
CA THR A 166 -28.33 8.05 12.84
C THR A 166 -28.27 9.15 11.79
N LEU A 167 -27.80 8.85 10.57
CA LEU A 167 -27.76 9.81 9.46
C LEU A 167 -29.16 10.29 9.09
N ALA A 168 -30.15 9.39 9.07
CA ALA A 168 -31.55 9.77 8.81
C ALA A 168 -32.09 10.78 9.85
N LYS A 169 -31.82 10.52 11.14
CA LYS A 169 -32.23 11.44 12.22
C LYS A 169 -31.53 12.79 12.16
N LEU A 170 -30.29 12.84 11.63
CA LEU A 170 -29.52 14.06 11.47
C LEU A 170 -29.82 14.80 10.15
N GLY A 171 -30.67 14.24 9.27
CA GLY A 171 -30.95 14.80 7.96
C GLY A 171 -29.74 14.78 7.00
N LEU A 172 -28.82 13.84 7.20
CA LEU A 172 -27.56 13.70 6.43
C LEU A 172 -27.59 12.57 5.39
N LEU A 173 -28.75 11.90 5.19
CA LEU A 173 -28.92 11.00 4.06
C LEU A 173 -28.86 11.77 2.75
N ASP A 174 -28.51 11.05 1.68
CA ASP A 174 -28.36 11.60 0.34
C ASP A 174 -27.44 12.81 0.25
N SER A 175 -26.32 12.74 0.97
CA SER A 175 -25.32 13.82 0.99
C SER A 175 -23.88 13.28 1.14
N HIS A 176 -22.92 13.95 0.51
CA HIS A 176 -21.50 13.66 0.72
C HIS A 176 -21.05 13.92 2.17
N MET A 177 -21.68 14.90 2.84
CA MET A 177 -21.40 15.18 4.25
C MET A 177 -21.76 13.98 5.12
N GLY A 178 -22.85 13.29 4.85
CA GLY A 178 -23.24 12.06 5.55
C GLY A 178 -22.20 10.94 5.38
N LEU A 179 -21.66 10.77 4.17
CA LEU A 179 -20.60 9.81 3.91
C LEU A 179 -19.31 10.17 4.67
N VAL A 180 -18.90 11.44 4.65
CA VAL A 180 -17.72 11.92 5.34
C VAL A 180 -17.87 11.80 6.85
N ALA A 181 -18.98 12.24 7.41
CA ALA A 181 -19.22 12.23 8.86
C ALA A 181 -19.27 10.81 9.43
N SER A 182 -19.94 9.88 8.74
CA SER A 182 -20.07 8.49 9.19
C SER A 182 -18.76 7.71 9.15
N ASN A 183 -17.79 8.13 8.32
CA ASN A 183 -16.48 7.49 8.17
C ASN A 183 -15.32 8.32 8.74
N ALA A 184 -15.58 9.40 9.47
CA ALA A 184 -14.56 10.31 10.01
C ALA A 184 -13.66 9.71 11.09
N ALA A 185 -14.03 8.57 11.68
CA ALA A 185 -13.27 7.87 12.71
C ALA A 185 -12.83 6.49 12.22
N SER A 186 -11.57 6.13 12.49
CA SER A 186 -11.00 4.82 12.15
C SER A 186 -10.29 4.21 13.35
N VAL A 187 -10.79 3.08 13.81
CA VAL A 187 -10.12 2.30 14.87
C VAL A 187 -8.75 1.81 14.41
N PHE A 188 -8.66 1.37 13.14
CA PHE A 188 -7.38 1.00 12.53
C PHE A 188 -6.40 2.18 12.54
N GLY A 189 -6.84 3.39 12.18
CA GLY A 189 -6.01 4.59 12.20
C GLY A 189 -5.46 4.91 13.60
N VAL A 190 -6.31 4.82 14.62
CA VAL A 190 -5.92 5.00 16.03
C VAL A 190 -4.89 3.96 16.45
N PHE A 191 -5.15 2.68 16.17
CA PHE A 191 -4.24 1.58 16.50
C PHE A 191 -2.89 1.77 15.80
N TYR A 192 -2.91 2.00 14.49
CA TYR A 192 -1.70 2.14 13.68
C TYR A 192 -0.81 3.30 14.15
N LEU A 193 -1.37 4.49 14.28
CA LEU A 193 -0.61 5.66 14.76
C LEU A 193 -0.13 5.48 16.21
N ARG A 194 -0.92 4.83 17.06
CA ARG A 194 -0.47 4.52 18.42
C ARG A 194 0.78 3.65 18.42
N GLN A 195 0.86 2.59 17.59
CA GLN A 195 2.05 1.73 17.49
C GLN A 195 3.29 2.50 17.01
N VAL A 196 3.10 3.54 16.23
CA VAL A 196 4.19 4.39 15.75
C VAL A 196 4.60 5.42 16.82
N PHE A 197 3.63 6.08 17.47
CA PHE A 197 3.88 7.13 18.46
C PHE A 197 4.57 6.60 19.72
N ILE A 198 4.34 5.34 20.10
CA ILE A 198 5.07 4.70 21.22
C ILE A 198 6.57 4.63 20.96
N LYS A 199 7.00 4.57 19.70
CA LYS A 199 8.42 4.48 19.33
C LYS A 199 9.14 5.83 19.34
N VAL A 200 8.41 6.94 19.44
CA VAL A 200 8.99 8.29 19.52
C VAL A 200 9.69 8.43 20.87
N HIS A 201 10.94 8.90 20.85
CA HIS A 201 11.76 8.95 22.06
C HIS A 201 11.17 9.96 23.08
N PRO A 202 10.95 9.56 24.34
CA PRO A 202 10.32 10.41 25.36
C PRO A 202 11.05 11.73 25.61
N SER A 203 12.40 11.73 25.54
CA SER A 203 13.21 12.93 25.78
C SER A 203 12.89 14.08 24.84
N LEU A 204 12.47 13.78 23.58
CA LEU A 204 12.07 14.80 22.61
C LEU A 204 10.82 15.54 23.07
N ILE A 205 9.87 14.80 23.63
CA ILE A 205 8.59 15.33 24.11
C ILE A 205 8.79 16.09 25.41
N GLU A 206 9.64 15.57 26.31
CA GLU A 206 9.99 16.22 27.56
C GLU A 206 10.72 17.55 27.32
N ALA A 207 11.70 17.60 26.42
CA ALA A 207 12.39 18.82 26.05
C ALA A 207 11.39 19.88 25.52
N ALA A 208 10.47 19.48 24.64
CA ALA A 208 9.46 20.40 24.12
C ALA A 208 8.51 20.94 25.22
N ARG A 209 8.19 20.12 26.23
CA ARG A 209 7.40 20.59 27.37
C ARG A 209 8.18 21.56 28.27
N ILE A 210 9.48 21.34 28.43
CA ILE A 210 10.37 22.28 29.17
C ILE A 210 10.44 23.61 28.42
N ASP A 211 10.46 23.58 27.07
CA ASP A 211 10.42 24.77 26.22
C ASP A 211 9.05 25.46 26.21
N GLY A 212 8.06 24.97 26.96
CA GLY A 212 6.72 25.56 27.10
C GLY A 212 5.78 25.23 25.92
N ALA A 213 6.08 24.21 25.09
CA ALA A 213 5.19 23.80 24.03
C ALA A 213 3.93 23.11 24.58
N GLY A 214 2.74 23.59 24.17
CA GLY A 214 1.47 22.94 24.48
C GLY A 214 1.31 21.60 23.76
N GLU A 215 0.46 20.71 24.28
CA GLU A 215 0.29 19.32 23.78
C GLU A 215 -0.11 19.26 22.29
N LEU A 216 -0.96 20.15 21.81
CA LEU A 216 -1.30 20.22 20.38
C LEU A 216 -0.10 20.61 19.52
N LYS A 217 0.74 21.56 19.98
CA LYS A 217 1.97 21.94 19.27
C LYS A 217 2.94 20.77 19.21
N ILE A 218 3.07 20.00 20.30
CA ILE A 218 3.91 18.79 20.34
C ILE A 218 3.41 17.76 19.32
N LEU A 219 2.09 17.51 19.26
CA LEU A 219 1.52 16.58 18.30
C LEU A 219 1.81 17.00 16.84
N TRP A 220 1.47 18.25 16.49
CA TRP A 220 1.49 18.70 15.10
C TRP A 220 2.87 19.08 14.60
N ALA A 221 3.69 19.70 15.43
CA ALA A 221 5.01 20.22 15.04
C ALA A 221 6.17 19.25 15.33
N ILE A 222 5.99 18.26 16.20
CA ILE A 222 7.07 17.35 16.58
C ILE A 222 6.75 15.91 16.21
N ILE A 223 5.64 15.34 16.71
CA ILE A 223 5.37 13.91 16.56
C ILE A 223 4.95 13.57 15.10
N LEU A 224 4.01 14.28 14.52
CA LEU A 224 3.55 13.99 13.16
C LEU A 224 4.65 14.12 12.10
N PRO A 225 5.49 15.15 12.10
CA PRO A 225 6.62 15.24 11.18
C PRO A 225 7.64 14.11 11.33
N GLN A 226 7.90 13.67 12.56
CA GLN A 226 8.75 12.50 12.84
C GLN A 226 8.16 11.20 12.26
N CYS A 227 6.83 11.09 12.24
CA CYS A 227 6.10 9.92 11.81
C CYS A 227 5.54 10.05 10.38
N ARG A 228 6.07 10.97 9.56
CA ARG A 228 5.55 11.30 8.22
C ARG A 228 5.32 10.10 7.31
N ALA A 229 6.20 9.11 7.35
CA ALA A 229 6.06 7.90 6.53
C ALA A 229 4.84 7.07 6.96
N ALA A 230 4.61 6.94 8.27
CA ALA A 230 3.43 6.26 8.80
C ALA A 230 2.14 7.02 8.50
N VAL A 231 2.16 8.34 8.59
CA VAL A 231 1.02 9.19 8.22
C VAL A 231 0.70 9.06 6.73
N ALA A 232 1.71 9.06 5.86
CA ALA A 232 1.53 8.85 4.43
C ALA A 232 0.97 7.45 4.11
N THR A 233 1.42 6.43 4.82
CA THR A 233 0.88 5.07 4.69
C THR A 233 -0.59 5.01 5.12
N LEU A 234 -0.95 5.60 6.26
CA LEU A 234 -2.33 5.68 6.74
C LEU A 234 -3.20 6.46 5.75
N PHE A 235 -2.68 7.59 5.22
CA PHE A 235 -3.36 8.38 4.19
C PHE A 235 -3.70 7.52 2.98
N LEU A 236 -2.74 6.80 2.41
CA LEU A 236 -2.97 5.96 1.23
C LEU A 236 -3.99 4.86 1.49
N ILE A 237 -3.82 4.11 2.59
CA ILE A 237 -4.74 3.01 2.91
C ILE A 237 -6.16 3.54 3.08
N THR A 238 -6.34 4.62 3.85
CA THR A 238 -7.66 5.20 4.11
C THR A 238 -8.27 5.82 2.86
N PHE A 239 -7.47 6.53 2.06
CA PHE A 239 -7.93 7.14 0.81
C PHE A 239 -8.40 6.08 -0.19
N ILE A 240 -7.58 5.05 -0.45
CA ILE A 240 -7.92 3.97 -1.39
C ILE A 240 -9.19 3.24 -0.92
N THR A 241 -9.32 2.98 0.37
CA THR A 241 -10.48 2.30 0.94
C THR A 241 -11.76 3.13 0.75
N ASN A 242 -11.72 4.44 1.02
CA ASN A 242 -12.88 5.32 0.86
C ASN A 242 -13.20 5.60 -0.61
N TYR A 243 -12.19 5.76 -1.46
CA TYR A 243 -12.37 5.98 -2.90
C TYR A 243 -13.05 4.79 -3.58
N ASN A 244 -12.69 3.57 -3.21
CA ASN A 244 -13.27 2.32 -3.73
C ASN A 244 -14.52 1.87 -2.97
N SER A 245 -15.00 2.66 -2.00
CA SER A 245 -16.17 2.30 -1.21
C SER A 245 -17.41 2.23 -2.09
N TYR A 246 -18.13 1.10 -1.98
CA TYR A 246 -19.32 0.83 -2.77
C TYR A 246 -20.57 0.62 -1.88
N MET A 247 -20.49 -0.32 -0.94
CA MET A 247 -21.67 -0.78 -0.19
C MET A 247 -22.33 0.35 0.61
N TRP A 248 -21.53 1.09 1.39
CA TRP A 248 -22.06 2.17 2.23
C TRP A 248 -22.59 3.35 1.41
N PRO A 249 -21.88 3.89 0.42
CA PRO A 249 -22.43 4.91 -0.47
C PRO A 249 -23.72 4.48 -1.18
N SER A 250 -23.83 3.21 -1.61
CA SER A 250 -25.04 2.72 -2.29
C SER A 250 -26.29 2.66 -1.39
N LEU A 251 -26.10 2.67 -0.06
CA LEU A 251 -27.19 2.73 0.90
C LEU A 251 -27.59 4.18 1.24
N VAL A 252 -26.61 5.09 1.26
CA VAL A 252 -26.80 6.47 1.73
C VAL A 252 -27.20 7.42 0.61
N ILE A 253 -26.64 7.24 -0.60
CA ILE A 253 -26.85 8.11 -1.76
C ILE A 253 -27.95 7.55 -2.65
N THR A 254 -28.93 8.39 -2.97
CA THR A 254 -30.06 8.09 -3.86
C THR A 254 -30.07 8.98 -5.11
N THR A 255 -29.60 10.23 -5.00
CA THR A 255 -29.50 11.16 -6.11
C THR A 255 -28.35 10.79 -7.05
N GLN A 256 -28.63 10.71 -8.36
CA GLN A 256 -27.67 10.25 -9.37
C GLN A 256 -26.41 11.10 -9.41
N ASP A 257 -26.52 12.43 -9.36
CA ASP A 257 -25.37 13.34 -9.43
C ASP A 257 -24.44 13.26 -8.21
N LEU A 258 -24.90 12.71 -7.09
CA LEU A 258 -24.12 12.52 -5.88
C LEU A 258 -23.39 11.16 -5.86
N ASN A 259 -23.58 10.32 -6.88
CA ASN A 259 -22.91 9.02 -6.93
C ASN A 259 -21.39 9.15 -6.87
N LEU A 260 -20.78 8.19 -6.19
CA LEU A 260 -19.35 7.93 -6.26
C LEU A 260 -19.05 7.06 -7.48
N ILE A 261 -17.79 6.98 -7.91
CA ILE A 261 -17.41 6.27 -9.13
C ILE A 261 -17.84 4.80 -9.12
N ALA A 262 -17.66 4.09 -8.00
CA ALA A 262 -18.04 2.68 -7.88
C ALA A 262 -19.56 2.47 -7.97
N THR A 263 -20.36 3.34 -7.35
CA THR A 263 -21.82 3.32 -7.43
C THR A 263 -22.32 3.79 -8.80
N GLY A 264 -21.69 4.81 -9.38
CA GLY A 264 -22.03 5.34 -10.70
C GLY A 264 -21.80 4.31 -11.82
N ILE A 265 -20.68 3.61 -11.83
CA ILE A 265 -20.41 2.52 -12.77
C ILE A 265 -21.52 1.45 -12.66
N ARG A 266 -21.86 1.03 -11.45
CA ARG A 266 -22.91 0.05 -11.26
C ARG A 266 -24.27 0.56 -11.74
N HIS A 267 -24.67 1.77 -11.37
CA HIS A 267 -25.96 2.34 -11.77
C HIS A 267 -26.11 2.40 -13.29
N TYR A 268 -25.06 2.88 -13.96
CA TYR A 268 -25.11 3.03 -15.41
C TYR A 268 -25.17 1.67 -16.12
N PHE A 269 -24.34 0.71 -15.74
CA PHE A 269 -24.24 -0.54 -16.49
C PHE A 269 -25.16 -1.66 -16.01
N ILE A 270 -25.67 -1.59 -14.77
CA ILE A 270 -26.50 -2.65 -14.19
C ILE A 270 -27.97 -2.24 -14.13
N ALA A 271 -28.27 -1.01 -13.68
CA ALA A 271 -29.65 -0.57 -13.46
C ALA A 271 -30.41 -0.30 -14.77
N GLU A 272 -29.72 0.11 -15.84
CA GLU A 272 -30.35 0.41 -17.14
C GLU A 272 -30.54 -0.82 -18.04
N GLY A 273 -30.39 -2.03 -17.51
CA GLY A 273 -30.63 -3.27 -18.28
C GLY A 273 -29.54 -3.57 -19.33
N ASN A 274 -28.44 -2.84 -19.33
CA ASN A 274 -27.29 -3.04 -20.22
C ASN A 274 -26.41 -4.24 -19.81
N TYR A 275 -26.94 -5.17 -19.04
CA TYR A 275 -26.24 -6.40 -18.66
C TYR A 275 -25.77 -7.14 -19.90
N GLY A 276 -24.46 -7.14 -20.12
CA GLY A 276 -23.80 -7.94 -21.16
C GLY A 276 -23.64 -7.27 -22.51
N LEU A 277 -24.11 -6.03 -22.75
CA LEU A 277 -24.03 -5.41 -24.07
C LEU A 277 -22.82 -4.45 -24.25
N ASN A 278 -22.26 -3.89 -23.17
CA ASN A 278 -21.21 -2.85 -23.27
C ASN A 278 -20.00 -3.09 -22.36
N TRP A 279 -19.41 -4.29 -22.40
CA TRP A 279 -18.24 -4.62 -21.59
C TRP A 279 -17.03 -3.74 -21.88
N SER A 280 -16.83 -3.33 -23.12
CA SER A 280 -15.77 -2.40 -23.48
C SER A 280 -15.90 -1.06 -22.74
N GLN A 281 -17.12 -0.51 -22.62
CA GLN A 281 -17.36 0.72 -21.89
C GLN A 281 -17.20 0.53 -20.38
N ILE A 282 -17.60 -0.61 -19.79
CA ILE A 282 -17.35 -0.94 -18.37
C ILE A 282 -15.83 -0.96 -18.10
N MET A 283 -15.05 -1.58 -18.99
CA MET A 283 -13.60 -1.63 -18.87
C MET A 283 -12.97 -0.25 -19.05
N ALA A 284 -13.51 0.58 -19.97
CA ALA A 284 -13.06 1.96 -20.14
C ALA A 284 -13.34 2.82 -18.91
N ALA A 285 -14.57 2.77 -18.36
CA ALA A 285 -14.93 3.47 -17.12
C ALA A 285 -14.05 3.03 -15.94
N SER A 286 -13.82 1.72 -15.81
CA SER A 286 -12.98 1.15 -14.75
C SER A 286 -11.51 1.57 -14.91
N THR A 287 -10.99 1.61 -16.14
CA THR A 287 -9.63 2.08 -16.44
C THR A 287 -9.44 3.52 -16.00
N ILE A 288 -10.40 4.38 -16.34
CA ILE A 288 -10.36 5.80 -15.94
C ILE A 288 -10.48 5.93 -14.41
N ALA A 289 -11.35 5.14 -13.78
CA ALA A 289 -11.54 5.17 -12.33
C ALA A 289 -10.27 4.82 -11.54
N VAL A 290 -9.38 4.00 -12.10
CA VAL A 290 -8.11 3.62 -11.46
C VAL A 290 -7.04 4.70 -11.59
N LEU A 291 -7.09 5.57 -12.60
CA LEU A 291 -6.04 6.58 -12.84
C LEU A 291 -5.74 7.50 -11.64
N PRO A 292 -6.72 8.08 -10.93
CA PRO A 292 -6.43 8.92 -9.76
C PRO A 292 -5.68 8.16 -8.66
N LEU A 293 -5.98 6.87 -8.46
CA LEU A 293 -5.30 6.04 -7.46
C LEU A 293 -3.84 5.75 -7.87
N LEU A 294 -3.58 5.48 -9.15
CA LEU A 294 -2.23 5.27 -9.66
C LEU A 294 -1.38 6.55 -9.51
N ILE A 295 -1.93 7.71 -9.86
CA ILE A 295 -1.27 9.01 -9.71
C ILE A 295 -0.92 9.25 -8.24
N LEU A 296 -1.88 9.03 -7.34
CA LEU A 296 -1.68 9.19 -5.91
C LEU A 296 -0.60 8.25 -5.37
N PHE A 297 -0.60 6.98 -5.80
CA PHE A 297 0.42 6.01 -5.43
C PHE A 297 1.82 6.46 -5.87
N VAL A 298 1.98 6.90 -7.13
CA VAL A 298 3.27 7.39 -7.64
C VAL A 298 3.79 8.59 -6.83
N ILE A 299 2.91 9.48 -6.39
CA ILE A 299 3.28 10.63 -5.55
C ILE A 299 3.75 10.16 -4.17
N CYS A 300 3.01 9.23 -3.54
CA CYS A 300 3.25 8.83 -2.15
C CYS A 300 4.33 7.75 -1.99
N GLN A 301 4.64 6.94 -3.01
CA GLN A 301 5.52 5.77 -2.92
C GLN A 301 6.92 6.09 -2.35
N LYS A 302 7.51 7.23 -2.70
CA LYS A 302 8.84 7.63 -2.21
C LYS A 302 8.84 7.82 -0.69
N THR A 303 7.81 8.46 -0.15
CA THR A 303 7.70 8.71 1.29
C THR A 303 7.48 7.42 2.08
N ILE A 304 6.74 6.47 1.50
CA ILE A 304 6.50 5.16 2.14
C ILE A 304 7.78 4.33 2.14
N LEU A 305 8.47 4.26 1.00
CA LEU A 305 9.72 3.48 0.87
C LEU A 305 10.83 4.02 1.77
N SER A 306 10.97 5.34 1.92
CA SER A 306 11.95 5.94 2.84
C SER A 306 11.70 5.52 4.30
N GLY A 307 10.44 5.46 4.73
CA GLY A 307 10.11 5.04 6.09
C GLY A 307 10.36 3.55 6.38
N ILE A 308 10.32 2.70 5.36
CA ILE A 308 10.69 1.28 5.50
C ILE A 308 12.21 1.13 5.59
N ALA A 309 12.97 1.90 4.79
CA ALA A 309 14.42 1.87 4.79
C ALA A 309 15.01 2.36 6.13
N ASP A 310 14.47 3.44 6.70
CA ASP A 310 14.94 3.99 7.98
C ASP A 310 14.72 3.03 9.17
N ASN A 311 13.72 2.15 9.08
CA ASN A 311 13.48 1.12 10.10
C ASN A 311 14.32 -0.15 9.90
N GLY A 312 14.86 -0.40 8.69
CA GLY A 312 15.65 -1.58 8.35
C GLY A 312 17.16 -1.47 8.60
N VAL A 313 17.67 -0.29 8.93
CA VAL A 313 19.13 -0.03 9.11
C VAL A 313 19.54 0.01 10.59
N LYS A 314 18.65 -0.28 11.52
CA LYS A 314 18.92 -0.27 12.96
C LYS A 314 19.20 -1.65 13.57
N GLU A 315 19.71 -2.61 12.79
CA GLU A 315 20.31 -3.84 13.31
C GLU A 315 21.81 -3.91 12.97
#